data_2d47e7cd34617de068fb98eb7ae63915
#
_entry.id   2d47e7cd34617de068fb98eb7ae63915
#
_cell.length_a   1.000
_cell.length_b   1.000
_cell.length_c   1.000
_cell.angle_alpha   90.00
_cell.angle_beta   90.00
_cell.angle_gamma   90.00
#
_symmetry.space_group_name_H-M   'P 1'
#
loop_
_entity.id
_entity.type
_entity.pdbx_description
1 polymer ?
#
loop_
_entity_poly.entity_id
_entity_poly.type
_entity_poly.pdbx_seq_one_letter_code
_entity_poly.pdbx_strand_id
1 'polypeptide(L)'
;FGGTSSGTALAMAKLAQEKKRVFMVNGAGSSALTNEQCSPYTVHYAYDTVALAKGTGGALIARGDKNWYFVTADYAFGHALEADASRVVKAAGGTVVGGVRTPLNTSDFSSFLLQAQSSKAQVLALANAGGDFINSVKSAKEFGITKNMKMTGLLVFITDIHSLGLKNTEGLLLTTSWDWNLNDQTRAFGKKFFEKAKRMPTDIQAADYSATMTYLKAVQAAKTVDADKVMEQMKKTPINDFYAKGGIR
;
A
#
# COMPACT_ATOMS: atom_id res chain seq x y z
N PHE A 1 9.52 -12.43 8.76
CA PHE A 1 9.29 -11.48 7.67
C PHE A 1 8.23 -12.03 6.71
N GLY A 2 7.34 -11.16 6.23
CA GLY A 2 6.35 -11.55 5.22
C GLY A 2 4.97 -10.96 5.47
N GLY A 3 3.94 -11.70 5.02
CA GLY A 3 2.54 -11.25 5.16
C GLY A 3 2.14 -10.23 4.10
N THR A 4 2.11 -10.64 2.82
CA THR A 4 1.69 -9.74 1.73
C THR A 4 0.18 -9.47 1.77
N SER A 5 -0.63 -10.50 2.05
CA SER A 5 -2.07 -10.34 2.26
C SER A 5 -2.36 -9.88 3.70
N SER A 6 -3.19 -8.85 3.88
CA SER A 6 -3.56 -8.36 5.21
C SER A 6 -4.23 -9.41 6.08
N GLY A 7 -5.09 -10.27 5.52
CA GLY A 7 -5.71 -11.37 6.27
C GLY A 7 -4.67 -12.35 6.81
N THR A 8 -3.72 -12.75 5.96
CA THR A 8 -2.61 -13.62 6.38
C THR A 8 -1.71 -12.93 7.40
N ALA A 9 -1.38 -11.65 7.20
CA ALA A 9 -0.53 -10.89 8.12
C ALA A 9 -1.16 -10.76 9.51
N LEU A 10 -2.46 -10.50 9.60
CA LEU A 10 -3.19 -10.45 10.88
C LEU A 10 -3.15 -11.80 11.62
N ALA A 11 -3.34 -12.91 10.90
CA ALA A 11 -3.23 -14.25 11.49
C ALA A 11 -1.80 -14.54 11.96
N MET A 12 -0.79 -14.18 11.16
CA MET A 12 0.63 -14.33 11.52
C MET A 12 1.02 -13.44 12.70
N ALA A 13 0.49 -12.22 12.80
CA ALA A 13 0.74 -11.30 13.91
C ALA A 13 0.22 -11.90 15.25
N LYS A 14 -0.97 -12.50 15.22
CA LYS A 14 -1.51 -13.22 16.38
C LYS A 14 -0.61 -14.39 16.79
N LEU A 15 -0.21 -15.22 15.82
CA LEU A 15 0.69 -16.35 16.09
C LEU A 15 2.06 -15.88 16.59
N ALA A 16 2.60 -14.80 16.03
CA ALA A 16 3.86 -14.22 16.47
C ALA A 16 3.77 -13.73 17.94
N GLN A 17 2.64 -13.15 18.32
CA GLN A 17 2.37 -12.76 19.71
C GLN A 17 2.32 -13.98 20.65
N GLU A 18 1.57 -15.01 20.28
CA GLU A 18 1.45 -16.26 21.07
C GLU A 18 2.82 -16.94 21.28
N LYS A 19 3.65 -16.92 20.22
CA LYS A 19 4.98 -17.54 20.23
C LYS A 19 6.11 -16.61 20.71
N LYS A 20 5.82 -15.36 21.04
CA LYS A 20 6.79 -14.32 21.36
C LYS A 20 7.92 -14.27 20.32
N ARG A 21 7.54 -13.97 19.07
CA ARG A 21 8.49 -13.84 17.95
C ARG A 21 8.27 -12.51 17.24
N VAL A 22 9.35 -11.84 16.89
CA VAL A 22 9.28 -10.61 16.10
C VAL A 22 8.75 -10.93 14.72
N PHE A 23 7.73 -10.19 14.30
CA PHE A 23 7.13 -10.28 12.98
C PHE A 23 7.25 -8.94 12.26
N MET A 24 8.02 -8.90 11.17
CA MET A 24 8.20 -7.72 10.33
C MET A 24 7.24 -7.82 9.15
N VAL A 25 6.31 -6.86 9.03
CA VAL A 25 5.28 -6.82 7.98
C VAL A 25 5.61 -5.70 7.02
N ASN A 26 5.90 -6.04 5.77
CA ASN A 26 6.31 -5.07 4.75
C ASN A 26 5.32 -4.97 3.58
N GLY A 27 4.51 -5.99 3.33
CA GLY A 27 3.63 -6.04 2.16
C GLY A 27 2.14 -5.92 2.45
N ALA A 28 1.69 -6.21 3.66
CA ALA A 28 0.29 -6.04 4.06
C ALA A 28 0.04 -4.60 4.49
N GLY A 29 -1.06 -4.00 4.04
CA GLY A 29 -1.33 -2.58 4.27
C GLY A 29 -2.42 -2.27 5.31
N SER A 30 -3.20 -3.26 5.79
CA SER A 30 -4.33 -2.96 6.69
C SER A 30 -3.91 -2.19 7.93
N SER A 31 -4.57 -1.06 8.19
CA SER A 31 -4.39 -0.25 9.40
C SER A 31 -4.73 -1.01 10.70
N ALA A 32 -5.48 -2.11 10.62
CA ALA A 32 -5.78 -2.98 11.76
C ALA A 32 -4.52 -3.54 12.45
N LEU A 33 -3.41 -3.72 11.70
CA LEU A 33 -2.12 -4.22 12.21
C LEU A 33 -1.50 -3.29 13.27
N THR A 34 -1.82 -2.02 13.25
CA THR A 34 -1.30 -1.00 14.17
C THR A 34 -2.38 -0.38 15.06
N ASN A 35 -3.63 -0.77 14.89
CA ASN A 35 -4.77 -0.31 15.69
C ASN A 35 -5.40 -1.48 16.46
N GLU A 36 -6.59 -1.91 16.09
CA GLU A 36 -7.41 -2.88 16.87
C GLU A 36 -6.80 -4.28 16.99
N GLN A 37 -5.87 -4.65 16.12
CA GLN A 37 -5.17 -5.93 16.14
C GLN A 37 -3.65 -5.77 16.29
N CYS A 38 -3.21 -4.67 16.89
CA CYS A 38 -1.78 -4.45 17.14
C CYS A 38 -1.23 -5.51 18.11
N SER A 39 0.05 -5.81 17.95
CA SER A 39 0.79 -6.76 18.76
C SER A 39 2.14 -6.16 19.17
N PRO A 40 2.62 -6.40 20.40
CA PRO A 40 3.94 -5.91 20.84
C PRO A 40 5.11 -6.51 20.06
N TYR A 41 4.87 -7.58 19.29
CA TYR A 41 5.90 -8.28 18.50
C TYR A 41 5.77 -8.04 16.99
N THR A 42 4.80 -7.24 16.55
CA THR A 42 4.60 -6.94 15.14
C THR A 42 5.08 -5.52 14.80
N VAL A 43 5.88 -5.42 13.77
CA VAL A 43 6.33 -4.14 13.19
C VAL A 43 5.74 -4.00 11.81
N HIS A 44 4.84 -3.04 11.63
CA HIS A 44 4.27 -2.67 10.32
C HIS A 44 5.21 -1.64 9.70
N TYR A 45 6.04 -2.06 8.73
CA TYR A 45 7.24 -1.30 8.35
C TYR A 45 7.04 -0.35 7.17
N ALA A 46 6.33 -0.75 6.13
CA ALA A 46 6.25 0.00 4.88
C ALA A 46 5.14 1.08 4.92
N TYR A 47 3.98 0.76 4.43
CA TYR A 47 2.82 1.65 4.31
C TYR A 47 1.62 1.04 5.02
N ASP A 48 0.63 1.88 5.29
CA ASP A 48 -0.69 1.42 5.71
C ASP A 48 -1.81 2.07 4.89
N THR A 49 -3.02 1.54 5.03
CA THR A 49 -4.20 2.03 4.31
C THR A 49 -4.56 3.47 4.64
N VAL A 50 -4.20 3.97 5.84
CA VAL A 50 -4.43 5.37 6.23
C VAL A 50 -3.48 6.30 5.48
N ALA A 51 -2.18 5.94 5.40
CA ALA A 51 -1.19 6.74 4.66
C ALA A 51 -1.52 6.81 3.17
N LEU A 52 -1.88 5.66 2.56
CA LEU A 52 -2.32 5.58 1.16
C LEU A 52 -3.55 6.46 0.91
N ALA A 53 -4.55 6.36 1.79
CA ALA A 53 -5.77 7.15 1.71
C ALA A 53 -5.52 8.67 1.84
N LYS A 54 -4.70 9.08 2.81
CA LYS A 54 -4.39 10.51 3.04
C LYS A 54 -3.64 11.12 1.87
N GLY A 55 -2.64 10.44 1.33
CA GLY A 55 -1.86 10.94 0.20
C GLY A 55 -2.73 11.17 -1.03
N THR A 56 -3.37 10.11 -1.51
CA THR A 56 -4.18 10.15 -2.73
C THR A 56 -5.48 10.92 -2.54
N GLY A 57 -6.22 10.64 -1.46
CA GLY A 57 -7.51 11.27 -1.18
C GLY A 57 -7.38 12.77 -0.93
N GLY A 58 -6.41 13.18 -0.11
CA GLY A 58 -6.16 14.58 0.18
C GLY A 58 -5.81 15.38 -1.08
N ALA A 59 -4.94 14.83 -1.94
CA ALA A 59 -4.53 15.50 -3.17
C ALA A 59 -5.67 15.69 -4.18
N LEU A 60 -6.54 14.69 -4.36
CA LEU A 60 -7.68 14.78 -5.28
C LEU A 60 -8.76 15.73 -4.75
N ILE A 61 -9.11 15.66 -3.47
CA ILE A 61 -10.09 16.55 -2.86
C ILE A 61 -9.63 18.01 -2.95
N ALA A 62 -8.35 18.29 -2.70
CA ALA A 62 -7.78 19.63 -2.84
C ALA A 62 -7.90 20.20 -4.26
N ARG A 63 -7.98 19.34 -5.28
CA ARG A 63 -8.23 19.69 -6.69
C ARG A 63 -9.71 19.85 -7.04
N GLY A 64 -10.62 19.67 -6.07
CA GLY A 64 -12.08 19.79 -6.27
C GLY A 64 -12.79 18.49 -6.65
N ASP A 65 -12.10 17.35 -6.62
CA ASP A 65 -12.64 16.04 -7.00
C ASP A 65 -13.35 15.38 -5.79
N LYS A 66 -14.60 15.80 -5.55
CA LYS A 66 -15.33 15.53 -4.30
C LYS A 66 -16.18 14.26 -4.31
N ASN A 67 -16.66 13.80 -5.46
CA ASN A 67 -17.60 12.67 -5.53
C ASN A 67 -16.89 11.40 -5.97
N TRP A 68 -16.85 10.41 -5.06
CA TRP A 68 -16.02 9.20 -5.18
C TRP A 68 -16.87 7.93 -5.29
N TYR A 69 -16.48 7.02 -6.19
CA TYR A 69 -17.00 5.66 -6.27
C TYR A 69 -15.85 4.66 -6.13
N PHE A 70 -16.04 3.64 -5.31
CA PHE A 70 -15.01 2.64 -5.06
C PHE A 70 -15.25 1.34 -5.83
N VAL A 71 -14.17 0.80 -6.40
CA VAL A 71 -14.10 -0.61 -6.85
C VAL A 71 -13.10 -1.31 -5.95
N THR A 72 -13.59 -2.19 -5.09
CA THR A 72 -12.88 -2.68 -3.92
C THR A 72 -12.70 -4.18 -3.99
N ALA A 73 -11.47 -4.67 -3.86
CA ALA A 73 -11.20 -6.09 -3.72
C ALA A 73 -11.80 -6.65 -2.42
N ASP A 74 -12.58 -7.72 -2.52
CA ASP A 74 -13.37 -8.27 -1.42
C ASP A 74 -12.55 -9.12 -0.45
N TYR A 75 -11.64 -8.48 0.30
CA TYR A 75 -10.86 -9.07 1.37
C TYR A 75 -10.36 -8.00 2.36
N ALA A 76 -9.71 -8.42 3.45
CA ALA A 76 -9.34 -7.54 4.57
C ALA A 76 -8.60 -6.25 4.17
N PHE A 77 -7.69 -6.31 3.21
CA PHE A 77 -6.98 -5.13 2.72
C PHE A 77 -7.90 -4.16 1.98
N GLY A 78 -8.68 -4.66 1.01
CA GLY A 78 -9.60 -3.81 0.23
C GLY A 78 -10.62 -3.12 1.12
N HIS A 79 -11.18 -3.85 2.09
CA HIS A 79 -12.13 -3.30 3.08
C HIS A 79 -11.52 -2.20 3.93
N ALA A 80 -10.30 -2.41 4.45
CA ALA A 80 -9.59 -1.41 5.24
C ALA A 80 -9.28 -0.16 4.39
N LEU A 81 -8.81 -0.36 3.15
CA LEU A 81 -8.44 0.73 2.26
C LEU A 81 -9.66 1.58 1.85
N GLU A 82 -10.78 0.94 1.50
CA GLU A 82 -12.04 1.65 1.21
C GLU A 82 -12.54 2.42 2.43
N ALA A 83 -12.51 1.82 3.63
CA ALA A 83 -12.95 2.45 4.87
C ALA A 83 -12.08 3.67 5.23
N ASP A 84 -10.75 3.53 5.17
CA ASP A 84 -9.81 4.61 5.46
C ASP A 84 -9.90 5.74 4.43
N ALA A 85 -9.97 5.40 3.12
CA ALA A 85 -10.15 6.38 2.06
C ALA A 85 -11.50 7.11 2.16
N SER A 86 -12.57 6.39 2.45
CA SER A 86 -13.90 7.00 2.68
C SER A 86 -13.90 7.98 3.84
N ARG A 87 -13.18 7.65 4.93
CA ARG A 87 -13.03 8.55 6.08
C ARG A 87 -12.27 9.82 5.70
N VAL A 88 -11.17 9.69 4.96
CA VAL A 88 -10.38 10.83 4.48
C VAL A 88 -11.19 11.71 3.54
N VAL A 89 -11.88 11.11 2.57
CA VAL A 89 -12.75 11.82 1.61
C VAL A 89 -13.81 12.63 2.34
N LYS A 90 -14.54 12.00 3.28
CA LYS A 90 -15.61 12.67 4.05
C LYS A 90 -15.06 13.77 4.95
N ALA A 91 -13.95 13.53 5.66
CA ALA A 91 -13.32 14.52 6.52
C ALA A 91 -12.83 15.76 5.76
N ALA A 92 -12.45 15.59 4.48
CA ALA A 92 -12.03 16.68 3.61
C ALA A 92 -13.20 17.32 2.82
N GLY A 93 -14.45 17.03 3.17
CA GLY A 93 -15.65 17.60 2.55
C GLY A 93 -16.05 16.98 1.21
N GLY A 94 -15.58 15.76 0.92
CA GLY A 94 -16.01 14.96 -0.20
C GLY A 94 -17.16 14.02 0.14
N THR A 95 -17.68 13.34 -0.88
CA THR A 95 -18.81 12.39 -0.78
C THR A 95 -18.45 11.07 -1.42
N VAL A 96 -18.73 9.98 -0.73
CA VAL A 96 -18.70 8.64 -1.32
C VAL A 96 -20.11 8.34 -1.82
N VAL A 97 -20.28 8.33 -3.15
CA VAL A 97 -21.57 8.14 -3.81
C VAL A 97 -21.92 6.68 -4.01
N GLY A 98 -20.97 5.77 -3.80
CA GLY A 98 -21.20 4.33 -3.87
C GLY A 98 -19.89 3.55 -3.95
N GLY A 99 -20.03 2.24 -4.04
CA GLY A 99 -18.92 1.32 -4.24
C GLY A 99 -19.42 -0.08 -4.57
N VAL A 100 -18.55 -0.87 -5.16
CA VAL A 100 -18.80 -2.27 -5.46
C VAL A 100 -17.61 -3.11 -5.05
N ARG A 101 -17.87 -4.32 -4.56
CA ARG A 101 -16.83 -5.29 -4.19
C ARG A 101 -16.64 -6.29 -5.29
N THR A 102 -15.37 -6.63 -5.53
CA THR A 102 -14.96 -7.58 -6.57
C THR A 102 -14.23 -8.75 -5.95
N PRO A 103 -14.50 -9.98 -6.36
CA PRO A 103 -13.70 -11.14 -5.94
C PRO A 103 -12.22 -10.94 -6.28
N LEU A 104 -11.33 -11.54 -5.49
CA LEU A 104 -9.90 -11.58 -5.84
C LEU A 104 -9.69 -12.35 -7.14
N ASN A 105 -8.68 -11.92 -7.90
CA ASN A 105 -8.33 -12.47 -9.21
C ASN A 105 -9.45 -12.31 -10.25
N THR A 106 -10.19 -11.22 -10.19
CA THR A 106 -11.17 -10.85 -11.21
C THR A 106 -10.47 -10.54 -12.52
N SER A 107 -10.87 -11.21 -13.59
CA SER A 107 -10.35 -10.97 -14.94
C SER A 107 -11.18 -9.96 -15.72
N ASP A 108 -12.50 -9.93 -15.50
CA ASP A 108 -13.45 -9.05 -16.18
C ASP A 108 -14.09 -8.06 -15.19
N PHE A 109 -13.77 -6.78 -15.35
CA PHE A 109 -14.29 -5.69 -14.54
C PHE A 109 -15.47 -4.95 -15.17
N SER A 110 -15.98 -5.38 -16.33
CA SER A 110 -16.98 -4.67 -17.13
C SER A 110 -18.22 -4.27 -16.33
N SER A 111 -18.86 -5.24 -15.67
CA SER A 111 -20.09 -5.00 -14.91
C SER A 111 -19.88 -4.06 -13.71
N PHE A 112 -18.74 -4.17 -13.04
CA PHE A 112 -18.38 -3.31 -11.90
C PHE A 112 -18.11 -1.86 -12.34
N LEU A 113 -17.45 -1.69 -13.49
CA LEU A 113 -17.15 -0.38 -14.06
C LEU A 113 -18.38 0.31 -14.63
N LEU A 114 -19.34 -0.44 -15.21
CA LEU A 114 -20.64 0.11 -15.61
C LEU A 114 -21.43 0.66 -14.43
N GLN A 115 -21.39 0.00 -13.28
CA GLN A 115 -21.97 0.52 -12.04
C GLN A 115 -21.28 1.82 -11.59
N ALA A 116 -19.94 1.87 -11.65
CA ALA A 116 -19.20 3.08 -11.35
C ALA A 116 -19.58 4.23 -12.31
N GLN A 117 -19.68 3.97 -13.60
CA GLN A 117 -20.08 4.96 -14.60
C GLN A 117 -21.49 5.51 -14.34
N SER A 118 -22.44 4.62 -14.01
CA SER A 118 -23.83 4.98 -13.71
C SER A 118 -23.96 5.85 -12.46
N SER A 119 -23.00 5.79 -11.54
CA SER A 119 -22.98 6.62 -10.31
C SER A 119 -22.73 8.11 -10.57
N LYS A 120 -22.22 8.46 -11.75
CA LYS A 120 -21.79 9.82 -12.11
C LYS A 120 -20.75 10.43 -11.15
N ALA A 121 -19.95 9.59 -10.49
CA ALA A 121 -18.87 10.04 -9.63
C ALA A 121 -17.78 10.77 -10.45
N GLN A 122 -17.09 11.70 -9.80
CA GLN A 122 -15.94 12.39 -10.40
C GLN A 122 -14.68 11.51 -10.37
N VAL A 123 -14.56 10.66 -9.33
CA VAL A 123 -13.39 9.81 -9.08
C VAL A 123 -13.81 8.34 -9.05
N LEU A 124 -13.15 7.54 -9.87
CA LEU A 124 -13.10 6.08 -9.77
C LEU A 124 -11.90 5.69 -8.92
N ALA A 125 -12.15 5.26 -7.69
CA ALA A 125 -11.11 4.87 -6.74
C ALA A 125 -10.95 3.34 -6.72
N LEU A 126 -9.80 2.85 -7.18
CA LEU A 126 -9.47 1.45 -7.22
C LEU A 126 -8.82 1.03 -5.89
N ALA A 127 -9.62 0.41 -5.00
CA ALA A 127 -9.20 -0.15 -3.72
C ALA A 127 -8.84 -1.65 -3.88
N ASN A 128 -7.97 -1.92 -4.83
CA ASN A 128 -7.40 -3.23 -5.18
C ASN A 128 -5.90 -3.07 -5.47
N ALA A 129 -5.22 -4.13 -5.90
CA ALA A 129 -3.79 -4.09 -6.18
C ALA A 129 -3.38 -5.19 -7.17
N GLY A 130 -2.16 -5.11 -7.73
CA GLY A 130 -1.56 -6.12 -8.58
C GLY A 130 -2.40 -6.46 -9.82
N GLY A 131 -2.68 -7.74 -10.05
CA GLY A 131 -3.45 -8.20 -11.22
C GLY A 131 -4.84 -7.58 -11.33
N ASP A 132 -5.55 -7.46 -10.21
CA ASP A 132 -6.88 -6.86 -10.18
C ASP A 132 -6.82 -5.36 -10.53
N PHE A 133 -5.81 -4.63 -10.04
CA PHE A 133 -5.58 -3.24 -10.44
C PHE A 133 -5.29 -3.13 -11.95
N ILE A 134 -4.38 -3.95 -12.46
CA ILE A 134 -4.01 -3.95 -13.88
C ILE A 134 -5.23 -4.22 -14.77
N ASN A 135 -6.05 -5.22 -14.43
CA ASN A 135 -7.27 -5.57 -15.18
C ASN A 135 -8.31 -4.46 -15.08
N SER A 136 -8.51 -3.86 -13.90
CA SER A 136 -9.42 -2.71 -13.72
C SER A 136 -9.04 -1.53 -14.60
N VAL A 137 -7.74 -1.18 -14.67
CA VAL A 137 -7.25 -0.06 -15.50
C VAL A 137 -7.47 -0.35 -16.98
N LYS A 138 -7.12 -1.55 -17.46
CA LYS A 138 -7.34 -1.95 -18.85
C LYS A 138 -8.82 -1.85 -19.23
N SER A 139 -9.70 -2.48 -18.45
CA SER A 139 -11.14 -2.43 -18.69
C SER A 139 -11.68 -0.99 -18.64
N ALA A 140 -11.25 -0.16 -17.68
CA ALA A 140 -11.68 1.23 -17.59
C ALA A 140 -11.29 2.06 -18.82
N LYS A 141 -10.11 1.80 -19.39
CA LYS A 141 -9.67 2.45 -20.63
C LYS A 141 -10.46 1.96 -21.84
N GLU A 142 -10.70 0.65 -21.98
CA GLU A 142 -11.47 0.04 -23.05
C GLU A 142 -12.91 0.56 -23.09
N PHE A 143 -13.57 0.66 -21.95
CA PHE A 143 -14.91 1.22 -21.81
C PHE A 143 -14.97 2.76 -21.84
N GLY A 144 -13.84 3.43 -21.94
CA GLY A 144 -13.78 4.89 -22.00
C GLY A 144 -14.23 5.59 -20.70
N ILE A 145 -14.21 4.90 -19.57
CA ILE A 145 -14.59 5.44 -18.24
C ILE A 145 -13.79 6.68 -17.91
N THR A 146 -12.49 6.67 -18.23
CA THR A 146 -11.55 7.76 -17.94
C THR A 146 -11.79 9.05 -18.73
N LYS A 147 -12.76 9.06 -19.68
CA LYS A 147 -13.20 10.29 -20.37
C LYS A 147 -14.04 11.18 -19.46
N ASN A 148 -14.77 10.58 -18.51
CA ASN A 148 -15.74 11.27 -17.65
C ASN A 148 -15.43 11.17 -16.16
N MET A 149 -14.54 10.27 -15.77
CA MET A 149 -14.12 10.06 -14.38
C MET A 149 -12.61 10.08 -14.27
N LYS A 150 -12.07 10.74 -13.27
CA LYS A 150 -10.65 10.59 -12.90
C LYS A 150 -10.45 9.25 -12.24
N MET A 151 -9.48 8.50 -12.69
CA MET A 151 -9.14 7.21 -12.10
C MET A 151 -7.95 7.37 -11.15
N THR A 152 -8.02 6.73 -9.99
CA THR A 152 -6.90 6.65 -9.05
C THR A 152 -6.72 5.22 -8.54
N GLY A 153 -5.47 4.78 -8.44
CA GLY A 153 -5.11 3.55 -7.75
C GLY A 153 -4.64 3.88 -6.34
N LEU A 154 -5.26 3.29 -5.33
CA LEU A 154 -4.91 3.57 -3.95
C LEU A 154 -3.68 2.79 -3.47
N LEU A 155 -3.36 1.65 -4.11
CA LEU A 155 -2.08 0.94 -3.96
C LEU A 155 -1.59 0.51 -5.34
N VAL A 156 -0.51 1.12 -5.79
CA VAL A 156 0.07 0.88 -7.12
C VAL A 156 1.59 0.82 -7.01
N PHE A 157 2.19 -0.17 -7.63
CA PHE A 157 3.64 -0.32 -7.69
C PHE A 157 4.20 0.08 -9.05
N ILE A 158 5.47 0.45 -9.10
CA ILE A 158 6.15 0.77 -10.37
C ILE A 158 6.07 -0.38 -11.38
N THR A 159 6.02 -1.61 -10.90
CA THR A 159 5.85 -2.81 -11.74
C THR A 159 4.49 -2.85 -12.44
N ASP A 160 3.45 -2.32 -11.81
CA ASP A 160 2.10 -2.24 -12.39
C ASP A 160 2.07 -1.19 -13.49
N ILE A 161 2.73 -0.05 -13.27
CA ILE A 161 2.90 1.01 -14.28
C ILE A 161 3.65 0.48 -15.50
N HIS A 162 4.74 -0.27 -15.29
CA HIS A 162 5.49 -0.90 -16.38
C HIS A 162 4.63 -1.91 -17.16
N SER A 163 3.83 -2.71 -16.47
CA SER A 163 2.95 -3.70 -17.09
C SER A 163 1.83 -3.07 -17.92
N LEU A 164 1.32 -1.95 -17.47
CA LEU A 164 0.26 -1.19 -18.16
C LEU A 164 0.79 -0.32 -19.29
N GLY A 165 2.01 0.17 -19.17
CA GLY A 165 2.62 1.17 -20.04
C GLY A 165 2.14 2.60 -19.74
N LEU A 166 2.99 3.58 -20.04
CA LEU A 166 2.77 4.99 -19.70
C LEU A 166 1.48 5.55 -20.30
N LYS A 167 1.11 5.16 -21.51
CA LYS A 167 -0.13 5.62 -22.19
C LYS A 167 -1.40 5.25 -21.39
N ASN A 168 -1.42 4.08 -20.75
CA ASN A 168 -2.57 3.63 -19.97
C ASN A 168 -2.61 4.20 -18.55
N THR A 169 -1.48 4.71 -18.07
CA THR A 169 -1.34 5.25 -16.71
C THR A 169 -1.22 6.77 -16.67
N GLU A 170 -1.29 7.44 -17.83
CA GLU A 170 -1.28 8.89 -17.91
C GLU A 170 -2.43 9.49 -17.09
N GLY A 171 -2.09 10.46 -16.23
CA GLY A 171 -3.03 11.13 -15.33
C GLY A 171 -3.42 10.33 -14.08
N LEU A 172 -2.92 9.10 -13.90
CA LEU A 172 -3.15 8.32 -12.70
C LEU A 172 -2.44 8.96 -11.51
N LEU A 173 -3.19 9.23 -10.44
CA LEU A 173 -2.64 9.67 -9.17
C LEU A 173 -2.55 8.48 -8.22
N LEU A 174 -1.45 8.38 -7.49
CA LEU A 174 -1.19 7.32 -6.51
C LEU A 174 -0.33 7.82 -5.36
N THR A 175 -0.26 7.05 -4.29
CA THR A 175 0.66 7.27 -3.18
C THR A 175 1.63 6.09 -3.09
N THR A 176 2.92 6.37 -2.92
CA THR A 176 3.93 5.36 -2.61
C THR A 176 4.72 5.77 -1.37
N SER A 177 5.18 4.81 -0.60
CA SER A 177 5.99 5.05 0.59
C SER A 177 7.45 5.33 0.28
N TRP A 178 7.92 4.97 -0.91
CA TRP A 178 9.29 5.13 -1.35
C TRP A 178 9.41 5.02 -2.88
N ASP A 179 10.37 5.74 -3.46
CA ASP A 179 10.72 5.65 -4.88
C ASP A 179 12.23 5.58 -5.07
N TRP A 180 12.67 4.76 -6.02
CA TRP A 180 14.09 4.54 -6.30
C TRP A 180 14.79 5.80 -6.81
N ASN A 181 14.07 6.77 -7.35
CA ASN A 181 14.61 8.02 -7.90
C ASN A 181 14.44 9.25 -6.99
N LEU A 182 14.06 9.05 -5.73
CA LEU A 182 13.76 10.16 -4.81
C LEU A 182 14.99 10.99 -4.47
N ASN A 183 16.15 10.37 -4.27
CA ASN A 183 17.43 11.01 -3.93
C ASN A 183 18.63 10.11 -4.27
N ASP A 184 19.86 10.57 -4.00
CA ASP A 184 21.08 9.82 -4.34
C ASP A 184 21.18 8.46 -3.64
N GLN A 185 20.73 8.36 -2.38
CA GLN A 185 20.77 7.11 -1.64
C GLN A 185 19.78 6.09 -2.22
N THR A 186 18.57 6.53 -2.59
CA THR A 186 17.58 5.65 -3.22
C THR A 186 18.01 5.22 -4.61
N ARG A 187 18.63 6.11 -5.39
CA ARG A 187 19.22 5.78 -6.70
C ARG A 187 20.36 4.76 -6.57
N ALA A 188 21.24 4.93 -5.59
CA ALA A 188 22.31 3.99 -5.35
C ALA A 188 21.81 2.59 -4.98
N PHE A 189 20.77 2.51 -4.15
CA PHE A 189 20.10 1.24 -3.84
C PHE A 189 19.43 0.64 -5.08
N GLY A 190 18.68 1.45 -5.82
CA GLY A 190 18.00 1.05 -7.05
C GLY A 190 18.95 0.45 -8.08
N LYS A 191 20.14 1.08 -8.27
CA LYS A 191 21.19 0.57 -9.16
C LYS A 191 21.69 -0.82 -8.74
N LYS A 192 22.03 -1.00 -7.47
CA LYS A 192 22.48 -2.30 -6.93
C LYS A 192 21.42 -3.38 -7.06
N PHE A 193 20.15 -3.03 -6.83
CA PHE A 193 19.04 -3.94 -7.00
C PHE A 193 18.87 -4.33 -8.48
N PHE A 194 18.93 -3.35 -9.39
CA PHE A 194 18.81 -3.59 -10.83
C PHE A 194 19.91 -4.52 -11.37
N GLU A 195 21.15 -4.39 -10.89
CA GLU A 195 22.25 -5.27 -11.28
C GLU A 195 21.91 -6.76 -11.05
N LYS A 196 21.16 -7.05 -9.98
CA LYS A 196 20.76 -8.42 -9.60
C LYS A 196 19.42 -8.84 -10.20
N ALA A 197 18.41 -7.98 -10.10
CA ALA A 197 17.03 -8.34 -10.41
C ALA A 197 16.60 -7.95 -11.84
N LYS A 198 17.41 -7.15 -12.57
CA LYS A 198 17.14 -6.63 -13.92
C LYS A 198 15.85 -5.81 -14.03
N ARG A 199 15.40 -5.28 -12.91
CA ARG A 199 14.25 -4.36 -12.78
C ARG A 199 14.48 -3.43 -11.60
N MET A 200 13.77 -2.29 -11.56
CA MET A 200 13.84 -1.38 -10.42
C MET A 200 13.05 -1.96 -9.23
N PRO A 201 13.50 -1.70 -7.99
CA PRO A 201 12.80 -2.13 -6.80
C PRO A 201 11.49 -1.36 -6.61
N THR A 202 10.49 -2.04 -6.08
CA THR A 202 9.31 -1.41 -5.49
C THR A 202 9.64 -0.90 -4.07
N ASP A 203 8.73 -0.11 -3.49
CA ASP A 203 8.81 0.31 -2.10
C ASP A 203 8.80 -0.87 -1.12
N ILE A 204 8.06 -1.96 -1.41
CA ILE A 204 8.08 -3.19 -0.59
C ILE A 204 9.47 -3.81 -0.55
N GLN A 205 10.14 -3.96 -1.70
CA GLN A 205 11.47 -4.56 -1.77
C GLN A 205 12.52 -3.71 -1.09
N ALA A 206 12.39 -2.39 -1.18
CA ALA A 206 13.21 -1.44 -0.42
C ALA A 206 12.96 -1.56 1.09
N ALA A 207 11.70 -1.66 1.50
CA ALA A 207 11.29 -1.87 2.88
C ALA A 207 11.80 -3.20 3.44
N ASP A 208 11.72 -4.30 2.67
CA ASP A 208 12.23 -5.62 3.08
C ASP A 208 13.71 -5.58 3.43
N TYR A 209 14.51 -4.91 2.60
CA TYR A 209 15.93 -4.75 2.89
C TYR A 209 16.16 -3.92 4.15
N SER A 210 15.54 -2.76 4.26
CA SER A 210 15.67 -1.85 5.40
C SER A 210 15.17 -2.50 6.71
N ALA A 211 14.03 -3.18 6.68
CA ALA A 211 13.46 -3.90 7.82
C ALA A 211 14.38 -5.03 8.30
N THR A 212 14.93 -5.80 7.36
CA THR A 212 15.88 -6.86 7.66
C THR A 212 17.12 -6.32 8.34
N MET A 213 17.70 -5.25 7.81
CA MET A 213 18.86 -4.61 8.39
C MET A 213 18.57 -3.99 9.76
N THR A 214 17.39 -3.40 9.94
CA THR A 214 16.95 -2.85 11.23
C THR A 214 16.85 -3.95 12.29
N TYR A 215 16.21 -5.07 11.96
CA TYR A 215 16.11 -6.23 12.85
C TYR A 215 17.49 -6.79 13.21
N LEU A 216 18.35 -7.03 12.23
CA LEU A 216 19.70 -7.60 12.46
C LEU A 216 20.57 -6.68 13.32
N LYS A 217 20.53 -5.37 13.09
CA LYS A 217 21.22 -4.38 13.93
C LYS A 217 20.69 -4.39 15.37
N ALA A 218 19.39 -4.55 15.56
CA ALA A 218 18.80 -4.64 16.89
C ALA A 218 19.22 -5.94 17.60
N VAL A 219 19.24 -7.08 16.91
CA VAL A 219 19.78 -8.35 17.45
C VAL A 219 21.26 -8.21 17.84
N GLN A 220 22.06 -7.59 16.98
CA GLN A 220 23.49 -7.35 17.24
C GLN A 220 23.69 -6.47 18.48
N ALA A 221 22.94 -5.38 18.60
CA ALA A 221 23.04 -4.45 19.73
C ALA A 221 22.54 -5.07 21.05
N ALA A 222 21.43 -5.82 20.98
CA ALA A 222 20.87 -6.53 22.13
C ALA A 222 21.66 -7.78 22.53
N LYS A 223 22.57 -8.27 21.67
CA LYS A 223 23.35 -9.51 21.83
C LYS A 223 22.46 -10.75 22.12
N THR A 224 21.25 -10.76 21.59
CA THR A 224 20.27 -11.83 21.80
C THR A 224 19.22 -11.81 20.70
N VAL A 225 18.55 -12.95 20.49
CA VAL A 225 17.35 -13.09 19.64
C VAL A 225 16.04 -13.09 20.44
N ASP A 226 16.12 -12.84 21.76
CA ASP A 226 14.94 -12.69 22.60
C ASP A 226 14.05 -11.56 22.08
N ALA A 227 12.77 -11.86 21.81
CA ALA A 227 11.89 -10.95 21.10
C ALA A 227 11.61 -9.67 21.91
N ASP A 228 11.48 -9.75 23.23
CA ASP A 228 11.20 -8.59 24.07
C ASP A 228 12.39 -7.60 24.02
N LYS A 229 13.61 -8.11 24.16
CA LYS A 229 14.84 -7.31 24.13
C LYS A 229 15.12 -6.72 22.73
N VAL A 230 14.87 -7.50 21.68
CA VAL A 230 15.03 -7.03 20.29
C VAL A 230 14.01 -5.94 19.97
N MET A 231 12.74 -6.11 20.35
CA MET A 231 11.72 -5.08 20.16
C MET A 231 12.02 -3.81 20.95
N GLU A 232 12.48 -3.93 22.19
CA GLU A 232 12.93 -2.79 22.98
C GLU A 232 14.09 -2.03 22.30
N GLN A 233 15.07 -2.77 21.78
CA GLN A 233 16.21 -2.19 21.07
C GLN A 233 15.78 -1.50 19.77
N MET A 234 14.85 -2.09 18.99
CA MET A 234 14.32 -1.48 17.77
C MET A 234 13.61 -0.16 18.07
N LYS A 235 12.82 -0.08 19.14
CA LYS A 235 12.12 1.16 19.56
C LYS A 235 13.08 2.28 19.98
N LYS A 236 14.28 1.95 20.45
CA LYS A 236 15.33 2.91 20.87
C LYS A 236 16.23 3.36 19.72
N THR A 237 16.23 2.65 18.60
CA THR A 237 17.18 2.88 17.51
C THR A 237 16.47 3.51 16.31
N PRO A 238 16.72 4.79 16.00
CA PRO A 238 16.17 5.43 14.81
C PRO A 238 16.68 4.75 13.54
N ILE A 239 15.79 4.61 12.57
CA ILE A 239 16.15 4.13 11.24
C ILE A 239 16.75 5.31 10.46
N ASN A 240 18.00 5.15 10.04
CA ASN A 240 18.72 6.13 9.22
C ASN A 240 19.41 5.39 8.07
N ASP A 241 18.68 5.20 7.00
CA ASP A 241 19.17 4.56 5.78
C ASP A 241 18.53 5.17 4.53
N PHE A 242 18.67 4.50 3.38
CA PHE A 242 18.08 4.95 2.11
C PHE A 242 16.55 4.89 2.11
N TYR A 243 15.92 4.15 3.03
CA TYR A 243 14.46 3.99 3.11
C TYR A 243 13.82 5.05 4.00
N ALA A 244 14.41 5.33 5.17
CA ALA A 244 13.85 6.28 6.12
C ALA A 244 14.95 7.04 6.87
N LYS A 245 14.67 8.28 7.27
CA LYS A 245 15.54 9.12 8.11
C LYS A 245 14.83 9.48 9.40
N GLY A 246 15.42 9.13 10.54
CA GLY A 246 14.92 9.44 11.88
C GLY A 246 13.66 8.65 12.27
N GLY A 247 13.25 7.66 11.52
CA GLY A 247 12.09 6.82 11.84
C GLY A 247 12.36 5.93 13.04
N ILE A 248 11.38 5.79 13.95
CA ILE A 248 11.36 4.78 15.02
C ILE A 248 10.13 3.92 14.80
N ARG A 249 10.32 2.60 14.88
CA ARG A 249 9.25 1.62 14.68
C ARG A 249 9.04 0.77 15.92
#